data_24cd8ffbb52b1230c87ad25fb87290ef
#
_entry.id   24cd8ffbb52b1230c87ad25fb87290ef
#
_cell.length_a   1.000
_cell.length_b   1.000
_cell.length_c   1.000
_cell.angle_alpha   90.00
_cell.angle_beta   90.00
_cell.angle_gamma   90.00
#
_symmetry.space_group_name_H-M   'P 1'
#
loop_
_entity.id
_entity.type
_entity.pdbx_description
1 polymer ?
#
loop_
_entity_poly.entity_id
_entity_poly.type
_entity_poly.pdbx_seq_one_letter_code
_entity_poly.pdbx_strand_id
1 'polypeptide(L)'
;MSTPRGIRYIPAIDGLRAVAVIAVMLYHLGFSWIPGGFLGVDLFFVISGYVITRLLLDSIQRSGGLDLRAFYKARIRRLFPPLVFMIFVTIIYISIWAPETMRRFVSDSPFALFGGMNWWLVFRQTDYFDSISRPPLLQHTWSLGVEAQFYLIWPLILLLVLRQFGKAKIPGAALFIAAISGIALLLVSYEVDAANASQVSHVYFGTDTHSIGLFLGAALAVSWVPQNLQEQVNRRAQDFIDGIGVIGFVGLLGTFFLINESDPTLYKLAFPLAGLFGCAILTSIVHPASRFAPMLSSKVAVWIGERSYAIYLWHWVVFQVTRPAVDLEGSPWALYALRILVVFALADISLRLVELPVRSGLVEYWFKGMKYRTKNVQRRQKSTVVASILLLILGTSYISANAISQSDKEMAIIKQQLEQPIQPSEPTATQEGGLWVTGDSVILGIRYELDARSNIAIINARVGRQATELIEVMRADKANAADSTVIFNLGNNNKLTSDQVLAVFEEVKNQPKIIVVNTAVPRGWRDENNALIAQYAALYGATVIDWASISAGHPEYFAPDGVHLVPAGVRAYVDAITATL
;
A
#
# COMPACT_ATOMS: atom_id res chain seq x y z
N MET A 1 -32.82 27.95 28.84
CA MET A 1 -32.53 26.76 28.01
C MET A 1 -31.19 26.99 27.33
N SER A 2 -30.12 26.35 27.79
CA SER A 2 -28.80 26.48 27.20
C SER A 2 -28.83 25.83 25.80
N THR A 3 -28.46 26.59 24.77
CA THR A 3 -28.22 26.07 23.40
C THR A 3 -27.31 24.85 23.50
N PRO A 4 -27.66 23.71 22.86
CA PRO A 4 -26.82 22.53 22.87
C PRO A 4 -25.46 22.89 22.27
N ARG A 5 -24.41 22.87 23.10
CA ARG A 5 -23.04 23.08 22.63
C ARG A 5 -22.71 21.98 21.64
N GLY A 6 -22.27 22.34 20.44
CA GLY A 6 -21.78 21.39 19.43
C GLY A 6 -20.64 20.52 19.97
N ILE A 7 -20.23 19.50 19.21
CA ILE A 7 -19.08 18.65 19.57
C ILE A 7 -17.89 19.55 19.88
N ARG A 8 -17.39 19.46 21.12
CA ARG A 8 -16.16 20.19 21.52
C ARG A 8 -15.00 19.67 20.67
N TYR A 9 -14.28 20.55 20.02
CA TYR A 9 -13.04 20.21 19.34
C TYR A 9 -12.01 19.70 20.36
N ILE A 10 -11.39 18.53 20.07
CA ILE A 10 -10.39 17.89 20.95
C ILE A 10 -9.08 17.81 20.15
N PRO A 11 -8.12 18.75 20.37
CA PRO A 11 -6.86 18.79 19.61
C PRO A 11 -6.05 17.49 19.69
N ALA A 12 -6.12 16.77 20.81
CA ALA A 12 -5.42 15.50 21.01
C ALA A 12 -5.84 14.41 20.01
N ILE A 13 -7.06 14.46 19.44
CA ILE A 13 -7.48 13.56 18.36
C ILE A 13 -6.69 13.83 17.08
N ASP A 14 -6.45 15.10 16.73
CA ASP A 14 -5.61 15.41 15.58
C ASP A 14 -4.15 15.04 15.85
N GLY A 15 -3.65 15.21 17.09
CA GLY A 15 -2.34 14.70 17.48
C GLY A 15 -2.23 13.18 17.36
N LEU A 16 -3.28 12.44 17.70
CA LEU A 16 -3.31 10.99 17.52
C LEU A 16 -3.32 10.60 16.02
N ARG A 17 -4.01 11.36 15.18
CA ARG A 17 -3.96 11.22 13.71
C ARG A 17 -2.57 11.50 13.14
N ALA A 18 -1.82 12.43 13.76
CA ALA A 18 -0.44 12.68 13.40
C ALA A 18 0.46 11.46 13.68
N VAL A 19 0.30 10.84 14.86
CA VAL A 19 1.02 9.59 15.19
C VAL A 19 0.73 8.51 14.15
N ALA A 20 -0.54 8.31 13.80
CA ALA A 20 -0.97 7.32 12.81
C ALA A 20 -0.33 7.55 11.43
N VAL A 21 -0.41 8.78 10.88
CA VAL A 21 0.11 9.06 9.54
C VAL A 21 1.63 9.03 9.48
N ILE A 22 2.32 9.44 10.55
CA ILE A 22 3.78 9.36 10.63
C ILE A 22 4.23 7.90 10.63
N ALA A 23 3.59 7.02 11.42
CA ALA A 23 3.90 5.60 11.44
C ALA A 23 3.76 4.97 10.04
N VAL A 24 2.64 5.24 9.34
CA VAL A 24 2.41 4.78 7.97
C VAL A 24 3.47 5.31 6.99
N MET A 25 3.84 6.59 7.09
CA MET A 25 4.85 7.18 6.23
C MET A 25 6.24 6.54 6.45
N LEU A 26 6.66 6.38 7.70
CA LEU A 26 7.96 5.79 8.03
C LEU A 26 8.05 4.33 7.57
N TYR A 27 6.99 3.57 7.73
CA TYR A 27 6.89 2.22 7.20
C TYR A 27 7.06 2.20 5.67
N HIS A 28 6.31 3.02 4.93
CA HIS A 28 6.39 3.07 3.47
C HIS A 28 7.66 3.73 2.93
N LEU A 29 8.42 4.44 3.75
CA LEU A 29 9.79 4.87 3.43
C LEU A 29 10.80 3.71 3.50
N GLY A 30 10.43 2.58 4.11
CA GLY A 30 11.28 1.40 4.20
C GLY A 30 12.19 1.38 5.43
N PHE A 31 11.86 2.11 6.50
CA PHE A 31 12.63 2.03 7.74
C PHE A 31 12.39 0.69 8.46
N SER A 32 13.42 -0.13 8.56
CA SER A 32 13.37 -1.48 9.14
C SER A 32 13.04 -1.51 10.65
N TRP A 33 13.27 -0.40 11.37
CA TRP A 33 12.99 -0.31 12.81
C TRP A 33 11.53 -0.06 13.15
N ILE A 34 10.65 0.17 12.16
CA ILE A 34 9.20 0.33 12.35
C ILE A 34 8.40 -0.59 11.40
N PRO A 35 8.62 -1.90 11.47
CA PRO A 35 8.01 -2.84 10.52
C PRO A 35 6.49 -2.91 10.61
N GLY A 36 5.89 -2.57 11.76
CA GLY A 36 4.45 -2.53 11.99
C GLY A 36 3.80 -1.17 11.78
N GLY A 37 4.50 -0.18 11.22
CA GLY A 37 3.97 1.18 11.05
C GLY A 37 2.71 1.26 10.19
N PHE A 38 2.45 0.27 9.32
CA PHE A 38 1.19 0.16 8.55
C PHE A 38 -0.06 0.03 9.45
N LEU A 39 0.07 -0.48 10.69
CA LEU A 39 -1.01 -0.52 11.69
C LEU A 39 -1.49 0.87 12.14
N GLY A 40 -0.82 1.94 11.73
CA GLY A 40 -1.36 3.29 11.82
C GLY A 40 -2.69 3.45 11.09
N VAL A 41 -3.01 2.63 10.08
CA VAL A 41 -4.31 2.59 9.42
C VAL A 41 -5.40 2.11 10.37
N ASP A 42 -5.12 1.10 11.19
CA ASP A 42 -6.06 0.59 12.21
C ASP A 42 -6.39 1.65 13.25
N LEU A 43 -5.39 2.45 13.63
CA LEU A 43 -5.61 3.59 14.50
C LEU A 43 -6.52 4.64 13.84
N PHE A 44 -6.38 4.91 12.53
CA PHE A 44 -7.32 5.75 11.79
C PHE A 44 -8.73 5.18 11.80
N PHE A 45 -8.90 3.87 11.66
CA PHE A 45 -10.21 3.22 11.72
C PHE A 45 -10.89 3.45 13.08
N VAL A 46 -10.17 3.28 14.18
CA VAL A 46 -10.73 3.56 15.52
C VAL A 46 -11.15 5.02 15.66
N ILE A 47 -10.28 5.96 15.25
CA ILE A 47 -10.58 7.39 15.29
C ILE A 47 -11.81 7.71 14.43
N SER A 48 -11.88 7.18 13.21
CA SER A 48 -13.01 7.38 12.30
C SER A 48 -14.30 6.82 12.87
N GLY A 49 -14.29 5.60 13.40
CA GLY A 49 -15.42 5.00 14.07
C GLY A 49 -15.96 5.87 15.21
N TYR A 50 -15.07 6.36 16.06
CA TYR A 50 -15.40 7.25 17.16
C TYR A 50 -15.98 8.58 16.68
N VAL A 51 -15.26 9.31 15.84
CA VAL A 51 -15.62 10.67 15.41
C VAL A 51 -16.92 10.67 14.61
N ILE A 52 -17.09 9.73 13.68
CA ILE A 52 -18.29 9.64 12.84
C ILE A 52 -19.52 9.32 13.69
N THR A 53 -19.42 8.34 14.59
CA THR A 53 -20.55 7.98 15.47
C THR A 53 -20.92 9.14 16.38
N ARG A 54 -19.94 9.90 16.92
CA ARG A 54 -20.20 11.13 17.68
C ARG A 54 -20.92 12.18 16.87
N LEU A 55 -20.50 12.40 15.61
CA LEU A 55 -21.15 13.36 14.69
C LEU A 55 -22.61 12.99 14.40
N LEU A 56 -22.88 11.71 14.17
CA LEU A 56 -24.23 11.20 13.94
C LEU A 56 -25.14 11.41 15.18
N LEU A 57 -24.65 11.01 16.35
CA LEU A 57 -25.40 11.15 17.60
C LEU A 57 -25.68 12.61 17.98
N ASP A 58 -24.68 13.48 17.78
CA ASP A 58 -24.83 14.93 18.02
C ASP A 58 -25.83 15.56 17.04
N SER A 59 -25.83 15.14 15.76
CA SER A 59 -26.84 15.56 14.79
C SER A 59 -28.25 15.16 15.22
N ILE A 60 -28.44 13.91 15.67
CA ILE A 60 -29.73 13.42 16.18
C ILE A 60 -30.19 14.21 17.40
N GLN A 61 -29.30 14.52 18.34
CA GLN A 61 -29.63 15.28 19.54
C GLN A 61 -30.04 16.72 19.24
N ARG A 62 -29.44 17.36 18.22
CA ARG A 62 -29.72 18.76 17.86
C ARG A 62 -30.99 18.94 17.02
N SER A 63 -31.24 18.04 16.08
CA SER A 63 -32.32 18.17 15.09
C SER A 63 -33.51 17.23 15.34
N GLY A 64 -33.46 16.40 16.39
CA GLY A 64 -34.48 15.37 16.64
C GLY A 64 -34.48 14.20 15.66
N GLY A 65 -33.57 14.21 14.68
CA GLY A 65 -33.42 13.16 13.67
C GLY A 65 -32.08 13.23 12.97
N LEU A 66 -31.77 12.24 12.13
CA LEU A 66 -30.54 12.22 11.34
C LEU A 66 -30.81 12.74 9.92
N ASP A 67 -30.20 13.85 9.58
CA ASP A 67 -30.15 14.34 8.19
C ASP A 67 -29.02 13.63 7.43
N LEU A 68 -29.34 12.48 6.86
CA LEU A 68 -28.43 11.68 6.04
C LEU A 68 -27.87 12.47 4.86
N ARG A 69 -28.70 13.34 4.25
CA ARG A 69 -28.28 14.13 3.09
C ARG A 69 -27.20 15.14 3.47
N ALA A 70 -27.37 15.84 4.59
CA ALA A 70 -26.36 16.76 5.09
C ALA A 70 -25.10 16.03 5.50
N PHE A 71 -25.24 14.85 6.13
CA PHE A 71 -24.11 14.02 6.52
C PHE A 71 -23.28 13.57 5.32
N TYR A 72 -23.90 12.92 4.32
CA TYR A 72 -23.15 12.46 3.12
C TYR A 72 -22.54 13.62 2.34
N LYS A 73 -23.26 14.72 2.20
CA LYS A 73 -22.73 15.91 1.56
C LYS A 73 -21.46 16.44 2.25
N ALA A 74 -21.45 16.44 3.58
CA ALA A 74 -20.28 16.87 4.35
C ALA A 74 -19.09 15.91 4.16
N ARG A 75 -19.33 14.59 4.05
CA ARG A 75 -18.27 13.60 3.79
C ARG A 75 -17.71 13.72 2.39
N ILE A 76 -18.57 13.79 1.37
CA ILE A 76 -18.15 13.98 -0.03
C ILE A 76 -17.31 15.25 -0.18
N ARG A 77 -17.71 16.38 0.42
CA ARG A 77 -16.93 17.63 0.37
C ARG A 77 -15.56 17.53 1.04
N ARG A 78 -15.42 16.64 2.00
CA ARG A 78 -14.15 16.46 2.72
C ARG A 78 -13.20 15.51 1.99
N LEU A 79 -13.71 14.41 1.44
CA LEU A 79 -12.87 13.30 0.94
C LEU A 79 -12.67 13.35 -0.57
N PHE A 80 -13.73 13.64 -1.33
CA PHE A 80 -13.71 13.52 -2.78
C PHE A 80 -12.82 14.56 -3.49
N PRO A 81 -12.86 15.89 -3.15
CA PRO A 81 -12.08 16.87 -3.90
C PRO A 81 -10.56 16.68 -3.81
N PRO A 82 -9.94 16.40 -2.63
CA PRO A 82 -8.51 16.13 -2.56
C PRO A 82 -8.11 14.84 -3.28
N LEU A 83 -8.96 13.81 -3.26
CA LEU A 83 -8.73 12.55 -3.97
C LEU A 83 -8.73 12.78 -5.50
N VAL A 84 -9.72 13.50 -6.03
CA VAL A 84 -9.78 13.87 -7.46
C VAL A 84 -8.56 14.71 -7.86
N PHE A 85 -8.17 15.67 -7.02
CA PHE A 85 -6.99 16.50 -7.26
C PHE A 85 -5.71 15.66 -7.31
N MET A 86 -5.54 14.74 -6.39
CA MET A 86 -4.39 13.82 -6.37
C MET A 86 -4.37 12.95 -7.63
N ILE A 87 -5.49 12.34 -8.01
CA ILE A 87 -5.60 11.52 -9.22
C ILE A 87 -5.24 12.34 -10.47
N PHE A 88 -5.78 13.56 -10.59
CA PHE A 88 -5.52 14.44 -11.72
C PHE A 88 -4.04 14.81 -11.87
N VAL A 89 -3.40 15.25 -10.77
CA VAL A 89 -1.97 15.60 -10.78
C VAL A 89 -1.12 14.37 -11.07
N THR A 90 -1.50 13.20 -10.53
CA THR A 90 -0.78 11.96 -10.78
C THR A 90 -0.87 11.55 -12.26
N ILE A 91 -2.03 11.66 -12.92
CA ILE A 91 -2.17 11.40 -14.37
C ILE A 91 -1.18 12.25 -15.16
N ILE A 92 -1.10 13.55 -14.87
CA ILE A 92 -0.17 14.45 -15.55
C ILE A 92 1.28 14.00 -15.34
N TYR A 93 1.65 13.68 -14.10
CA TYR A 93 3.00 13.25 -13.78
C TYR A 93 3.38 11.95 -14.50
N ILE A 94 2.55 10.89 -14.34
CA ILE A 94 2.88 9.57 -14.92
C ILE A 94 2.83 9.56 -16.44
N SER A 95 2.06 10.45 -17.08
CA SER A 95 2.06 10.55 -18.55
C SER A 95 3.40 10.99 -19.12
N ILE A 96 4.25 11.62 -18.31
CA ILE A 96 5.56 12.16 -18.74
C ILE A 96 6.70 11.26 -18.25
N TRP A 97 6.64 10.83 -16.98
CA TRP A 97 7.77 10.18 -16.31
C TRP A 97 7.58 8.70 -15.96
N ALA A 98 6.33 8.17 -16.04
CA ALA A 98 6.04 6.78 -15.71
C ALA A 98 4.86 6.21 -16.53
N PRO A 99 4.90 6.32 -17.90
CA PRO A 99 3.79 5.95 -18.77
C PRO A 99 3.40 4.47 -18.63
N GLU A 100 4.32 3.60 -18.26
CA GLU A 100 4.11 2.18 -18.02
C GLU A 100 3.03 1.91 -16.93
N THR A 101 2.84 2.84 -16.00
CA THR A 101 1.85 2.71 -14.93
C THR A 101 0.44 3.16 -15.34
N MET A 102 0.30 3.86 -16.48
CA MET A 102 -0.93 4.56 -16.84
C MET A 102 -2.11 3.61 -17.01
N ARG A 103 -1.94 2.47 -17.67
CA ARG A 103 -3.03 1.50 -17.86
C ARG A 103 -3.62 1.07 -16.53
N ARG A 104 -2.77 0.67 -15.60
CA ARG A 104 -3.18 0.23 -14.26
C ARG A 104 -3.79 1.36 -13.47
N PHE A 105 -3.19 2.55 -13.50
CA PHE A 105 -3.69 3.72 -12.80
C PHE A 105 -5.10 4.11 -13.24
N VAL A 106 -5.37 4.10 -14.55
CA VAL A 106 -6.70 4.40 -15.12
C VAL A 106 -7.70 3.33 -14.73
N SER A 107 -7.33 2.04 -14.77
CA SER A 107 -8.23 0.95 -14.35
C SER A 107 -8.58 0.99 -12.86
N ASP A 108 -7.65 1.42 -12.01
CA ASP A 108 -7.82 1.50 -10.56
C ASP A 108 -8.60 2.76 -10.12
N SER A 109 -8.53 3.85 -10.92
CA SER A 109 -9.10 5.15 -10.58
C SER A 109 -10.61 5.13 -10.27
N PRO A 110 -11.49 4.43 -11.01
CA PRO A 110 -12.90 4.33 -10.66
C PRO A 110 -13.12 3.69 -9.28
N PHE A 111 -12.39 2.63 -8.98
CA PHE A 111 -12.52 1.93 -7.69
C PHE A 111 -12.05 2.80 -6.53
N ALA A 112 -10.97 3.57 -6.71
CA ALA A 112 -10.51 4.56 -5.73
C ALA A 112 -11.55 5.67 -5.51
N LEU A 113 -12.13 6.22 -6.58
CA LEU A 113 -13.11 7.30 -6.53
C LEU A 113 -14.44 6.88 -5.88
N PHE A 114 -14.90 5.66 -6.13
CA PHE A 114 -16.20 5.16 -5.64
C PHE A 114 -16.09 4.30 -4.38
N GLY A 115 -14.90 4.21 -3.76
CA GLY A 115 -14.70 3.51 -2.49
C GLY A 115 -14.77 1.99 -2.58
N GLY A 116 -14.39 1.42 -3.72
CA GLY A 116 -14.35 -0.02 -3.97
C GLY A 116 -12.93 -0.60 -4.14
N MET A 117 -11.88 0.22 -3.93
CA MET A 117 -10.50 -0.18 -4.20
C MET A 117 -10.05 -1.40 -3.39
N ASN A 118 -10.52 -1.55 -2.17
CA ASN A 118 -10.21 -2.68 -1.32
C ASN A 118 -10.72 -4.01 -1.93
N TRP A 119 -11.98 -4.06 -2.36
CA TRP A 119 -12.53 -5.25 -3.02
C TRP A 119 -11.92 -5.48 -4.41
N TRP A 120 -11.60 -4.40 -5.13
CA TRP A 120 -10.88 -4.51 -6.38
C TRP A 120 -9.53 -5.22 -6.21
N LEU A 121 -8.78 -4.90 -5.15
CA LEU A 121 -7.52 -5.56 -4.82
C LEU A 121 -7.70 -7.03 -4.39
N VAL A 122 -8.82 -7.36 -3.73
CA VAL A 122 -9.15 -8.75 -3.34
C VAL A 122 -9.45 -9.61 -4.56
N PHE A 123 -10.28 -9.10 -5.50
CA PHE A 123 -10.80 -9.90 -6.61
C PHE A 123 -9.96 -9.81 -7.88
N ARG A 124 -9.06 -8.84 -7.96
CA ARG A 124 -8.20 -8.70 -9.12
C ARG A 124 -7.19 -9.84 -9.18
N GLN A 125 -7.23 -10.59 -10.28
CA GLN A 125 -6.13 -11.48 -10.62
C GLN A 125 -4.94 -10.61 -11.02
N THR A 126 -3.83 -10.73 -10.31
CA THR A 126 -2.59 -10.06 -10.67
C THR A 126 -1.93 -10.84 -11.80
N ASP A 127 -1.79 -10.21 -12.97
CA ASP A 127 -0.92 -10.74 -14.02
C ASP A 127 0.53 -10.73 -13.52
N TYR A 128 1.34 -11.65 -14.04
CA TYR A 128 2.76 -11.74 -13.69
C TYR A 128 3.48 -10.38 -13.86
N PHE A 129 3.27 -9.69 -14.97
CA PHE A 129 3.85 -8.37 -15.21
C PHE A 129 3.39 -7.31 -14.21
N ASP A 130 2.20 -7.45 -13.68
CA ASP A 130 1.69 -6.60 -12.59
C ASP A 130 2.43 -6.86 -11.26
N SER A 131 2.86 -8.10 -11.01
CA SER A 131 3.51 -8.47 -9.75
C SER A 131 4.95 -7.98 -9.64
N ILE A 132 5.67 -7.89 -10.78
CA ILE A 132 7.05 -7.42 -10.86
C ILE A 132 7.18 -5.94 -11.19
N SER A 133 6.12 -5.30 -11.67
CA SER A 133 6.08 -3.89 -11.98
C SER A 133 6.03 -2.99 -10.72
N ARG A 134 6.03 -1.69 -10.92
CA ARG A 134 5.79 -0.70 -9.85
C ARG A 134 4.49 -1.04 -9.10
N PRO A 135 4.48 -1.03 -7.74
CA PRO A 135 3.24 -1.22 -6.98
C PRO A 135 2.14 -0.25 -7.43
N PRO A 136 0.85 -0.67 -7.39
CA PRO A 136 -0.25 0.17 -7.84
C PRO A 136 -0.26 1.51 -7.13
N LEU A 137 -0.24 2.61 -7.90
CA LEU A 137 -0.16 3.96 -7.34
C LEU A 137 -1.39 4.37 -6.51
N LEU A 138 -2.52 3.67 -6.68
CA LEU A 138 -3.74 3.89 -5.91
C LEU A 138 -4.00 2.81 -4.85
N GLN A 139 -3.09 1.85 -4.67
CA GLN A 139 -3.27 0.74 -3.73
C GLN A 139 -3.65 1.22 -2.33
N HIS A 140 -2.96 2.23 -1.79
CA HIS A 140 -3.21 2.76 -0.45
C HIS A 140 -4.63 3.27 -0.23
N THR A 141 -5.39 3.56 -1.30
CA THR A 141 -6.80 3.99 -1.19
C THR A 141 -7.75 2.86 -0.79
N TRP A 142 -7.24 1.62 -0.60
CA TRP A 142 -8.03 0.50 -0.08
C TRP A 142 -8.68 0.82 1.27
N SER A 143 -7.95 1.44 2.18
CA SER A 143 -8.46 1.80 3.51
C SER A 143 -9.57 2.86 3.45
N LEU A 144 -9.46 3.79 2.50
CA LEU A 144 -10.52 4.76 2.21
C LEU A 144 -11.78 4.07 1.67
N GLY A 145 -11.62 2.95 0.95
CA GLY A 145 -12.72 2.08 0.52
C GLY A 145 -13.47 1.49 1.72
N VAL A 146 -12.75 0.90 2.68
CA VAL A 146 -13.32 0.37 3.92
C VAL A 146 -14.04 1.47 4.71
N GLU A 147 -13.41 2.65 4.86
CA GLU A 147 -14.04 3.81 5.52
C GLU A 147 -15.28 4.31 4.78
N ALA A 148 -15.26 4.39 3.45
CA ALA A 148 -16.39 4.83 2.65
C ALA A 148 -17.60 3.91 2.82
N GLN A 149 -17.37 2.59 2.86
CA GLN A 149 -18.41 1.59 3.11
C GLN A 149 -18.97 1.72 4.54
N PHE A 150 -18.11 1.94 5.53
CA PHE A 150 -18.55 2.25 6.89
C PHE A 150 -19.40 3.54 6.94
N TYR A 151 -18.99 4.60 6.27
CA TYR A 151 -19.76 5.86 6.22
C TYR A 151 -21.12 5.70 5.53
N LEU A 152 -21.22 4.79 4.57
CA LEU A 152 -22.48 4.49 3.89
C LEU A 152 -23.43 3.66 4.75
N ILE A 153 -22.92 2.60 5.37
CA ILE A 153 -23.73 1.56 6.03
C ILE A 153 -24.02 1.91 7.50
N TRP A 154 -23.02 2.39 8.24
CA TRP A 154 -23.15 2.62 9.69
C TRP A 154 -24.24 3.60 10.09
N PRO A 155 -24.47 4.74 9.40
CA PRO A 155 -25.58 5.64 9.74
C PRO A 155 -26.96 4.97 9.63
N LEU A 156 -27.13 4.05 8.68
CA LEU A 156 -28.38 3.30 8.48
C LEU A 156 -28.60 2.28 9.59
N ILE A 157 -27.54 1.52 9.94
CA ILE A 157 -27.57 0.58 11.07
C ILE A 157 -27.85 1.33 12.38
N LEU A 158 -27.15 2.43 12.62
CA LEU A 158 -27.32 3.24 13.81
C LEU A 158 -28.77 3.75 13.93
N LEU A 159 -29.38 4.23 12.85
CA LEU A 159 -30.78 4.64 12.83
C LEU A 159 -31.73 3.46 13.10
N LEU A 160 -31.47 2.31 12.51
CA LEU A 160 -32.27 1.12 12.73
C LEU A 160 -32.23 0.70 14.21
N VAL A 161 -31.03 0.58 14.77
CA VAL A 161 -30.84 0.20 16.19
C VAL A 161 -31.47 1.24 17.11
N LEU A 162 -31.28 2.53 16.81
CA LEU A 162 -31.87 3.61 17.61
C LEU A 162 -33.40 3.56 17.64
N ARG A 163 -34.04 3.30 16.49
CA ARG A 163 -35.51 3.26 16.34
C ARG A 163 -36.12 2.01 16.95
N GLN A 164 -35.49 0.85 16.77
CA GLN A 164 -36.06 -0.43 17.21
C GLN A 164 -35.71 -0.79 18.65
N PHE A 165 -34.48 -0.46 19.09
CA PHE A 165 -33.93 -0.96 20.35
C PHE A 165 -33.46 0.15 21.29
N GLY A 166 -33.46 1.40 20.84
CA GLY A 166 -33.04 2.55 21.61
C GLY A 166 -31.49 2.74 21.67
N LYS A 167 -31.10 3.92 22.18
CA LYS A 167 -29.69 4.37 22.19
C LYS A 167 -28.76 3.42 23.00
N ALA A 168 -29.28 2.83 24.08
CA ALA A 168 -28.50 1.95 24.95
C ALA A 168 -27.98 0.67 24.25
N LYS A 169 -28.60 0.26 23.16
CA LYS A 169 -28.20 -0.95 22.40
C LYS A 169 -27.19 -0.69 21.29
N ILE A 170 -26.89 0.57 20.96
CA ILE A 170 -25.94 0.92 19.90
C ILE A 170 -24.53 0.37 20.17
N PRO A 171 -23.95 0.49 21.41
CA PRO A 171 -22.64 -0.09 21.69
C PRO A 171 -22.60 -1.60 21.49
N GLY A 172 -23.64 -2.30 21.95
CA GLY A 172 -23.75 -3.76 21.76
C GLY A 172 -23.83 -4.16 20.30
N ALA A 173 -24.58 -3.41 19.46
CA ALA A 173 -24.65 -3.63 18.02
C ALA A 173 -23.29 -3.40 17.34
N ALA A 174 -22.56 -2.34 17.71
CA ALA A 174 -21.24 -2.07 17.18
C ALA A 174 -20.23 -3.17 17.58
N LEU A 175 -20.23 -3.58 18.86
CA LEU A 175 -19.37 -4.67 19.34
C LEU A 175 -19.72 -6.01 18.70
N PHE A 176 -20.98 -6.27 18.42
CA PHE A 176 -21.43 -7.47 17.71
C PHE A 176 -20.86 -7.50 16.28
N ILE A 177 -20.90 -6.37 15.56
CA ILE A 177 -20.31 -6.29 14.21
C ILE A 177 -18.79 -6.40 14.28
N ALA A 178 -18.14 -5.77 15.26
CA ALA A 178 -16.70 -5.94 15.48
C ALA A 178 -16.33 -7.41 15.74
N ALA A 179 -17.13 -8.14 16.53
CA ALA A 179 -16.93 -9.56 16.76
C ALA A 179 -17.11 -10.40 15.49
N ILE A 180 -18.12 -10.10 14.66
CA ILE A 180 -18.29 -10.75 13.34
C ILE A 180 -17.04 -10.52 12.47
N SER A 181 -16.56 -9.28 12.40
CA SER A 181 -15.34 -8.96 11.65
C SER A 181 -14.11 -9.72 12.20
N GLY A 182 -13.98 -9.82 13.53
CA GLY A 182 -12.92 -10.60 14.16
C GLY A 182 -13.01 -12.10 13.87
N ILE A 183 -14.21 -12.65 13.86
CA ILE A 183 -14.44 -14.07 13.48
C ILE A 183 -14.12 -14.27 11.99
N ALA A 184 -14.56 -13.37 11.12
CA ALA A 184 -14.22 -13.43 9.69
C ALA A 184 -12.70 -13.37 9.48
N LEU A 185 -12.01 -12.47 10.18
CA LEU A 185 -10.55 -12.38 10.18
C LEU A 185 -9.90 -13.72 10.56
N LEU A 186 -10.34 -14.35 11.65
CA LEU A 186 -9.80 -15.62 12.12
C LEU A 186 -10.07 -16.77 11.13
N LEU A 187 -11.30 -16.86 10.60
CA LEU A 187 -11.69 -17.90 9.65
C LEU A 187 -10.89 -17.79 8.35
N VAL A 188 -10.84 -16.59 7.76
CA VAL A 188 -10.09 -16.37 6.52
C VAL A 188 -8.58 -16.56 6.74
N SER A 189 -8.04 -16.11 7.89
CA SER A 189 -6.61 -16.30 8.22
C SER A 189 -6.23 -17.76 8.49
N TYR A 190 -7.18 -18.61 8.87
CA TYR A 190 -6.90 -20.04 9.11
C TYR A 190 -6.72 -20.82 7.81
N GLU A 191 -7.39 -20.39 6.75
CA GLU A 191 -7.32 -20.99 5.41
C GLU A 191 -6.13 -20.46 4.58
N VAL A 192 -5.47 -19.39 5.05
CA VAL A 192 -4.38 -18.73 4.31
C VAL A 192 -3.10 -19.56 4.44
N ASP A 193 -2.70 -20.16 3.33
CA ASP A 193 -1.31 -20.47 3.11
C ASP A 193 -0.56 -19.18 2.78
N ALA A 194 0.42 -18.80 3.61
CA ALA A 194 1.22 -17.59 3.46
C ALA A 194 1.94 -17.51 2.09
N ALA A 195 2.03 -18.62 1.37
CA ALA A 195 2.54 -18.70 0.00
C ALA A 195 1.54 -18.20 -1.06
N ASN A 196 0.25 -18.01 -0.71
CA ASN A 196 -0.77 -17.61 -1.68
C ASN A 196 -1.17 -16.14 -1.52
N ALA A 197 -0.54 -15.25 -2.31
CA ALA A 197 -0.75 -13.81 -2.26
C ALA A 197 -2.22 -13.37 -2.42
N SER A 198 -3.06 -14.13 -3.14
CA SER A 198 -4.47 -13.79 -3.31
C SER A 198 -5.30 -13.99 -2.04
N GLN A 199 -4.96 -15.00 -1.24
CA GLN A 199 -5.60 -15.26 0.05
C GLN A 199 -5.18 -14.22 1.09
N VAL A 200 -3.91 -13.82 1.12
CA VAL A 200 -3.39 -12.73 1.97
C VAL A 200 -4.10 -11.42 1.64
N SER A 201 -4.42 -11.15 0.36
CA SER A 201 -5.12 -9.95 -0.06
C SER A 201 -6.51 -9.82 0.57
N HIS A 202 -7.29 -10.90 0.68
CA HIS A 202 -8.61 -10.83 1.31
C HIS A 202 -8.51 -10.50 2.81
N VAL A 203 -7.61 -11.17 3.53
CA VAL A 203 -7.40 -10.90 4.96
C VAL A 203 -7.06 -9.45 5.21
N TYR A 204 -6.19 -8.86 4.38
CA TYR A 204 -5.69 -7.51 4.55
C TYR A 204 -6.64 -6.42 4.04
N PHE A 205 -7.26 -6.61 2.86
CA PHE A 205 -8.07 -5.59 2.20
C PHE A 205 -9.56 -5.75 2.43
N GLY A 206 -10.05 -6.89 2.92
CA GLY A 206 -11.47 -7.17 3.11
C GLY A 206 -12.11 -6.24 4.15
N THR A 207 -13.28 -5.68 3.84
CA THR A 207 -14.05 -4.91 4.82
C THR A 207 -14.57 -5.80 5.95
N ASP A 208 -14.91 -7.05 5.63
CA ASP A 208 -15.37 -8.08 6.55
C ASP A 208 -14.29 -8.48 7.56
N THR A 209 -13.03 -8.54 7.15
CA THR A 209 -11.89 -8.96 7.98
C THR A 209 -11.21 -7.79 8.71
N HIS A 210 -11.29 -6.56 8.17
CA HIS A 210 -10.46 -5.43 8.63
C HIS A 210 -11.27 -4.23 9.18
N SER A 211 -12.57 -4.40 9.48
CA SER A 211 -13.40 -3.30 10.01
C SER A 211 -13.49 -3.23 11.54
N ILE A 212 -12.80 -4.10 12.26
CA ILE A 212 -12.84 -4.21 13.73
C ILE A 212 -12.64 -2.85 14.40
N GLY A 213 -11.58 -2.12 14.04
CA GLY A 213 -11.23 -0.82 14.60
C GLY A 213 -12.34 0.22 14.48
N LEU A 214 -13.02 0.27 13.33
CA LEU A 214 -14.15 1.17 13.07
C LEU A 214 -15.30 0.94 14.07
N PHE A 215 -15.67 -0.31 14.30
CA PHE A 215 -16.79 -0.64 15.18
C PHE A 215 -16.43 -0.59 16.67
N LEU A 216 -15.18 -0.86 17.04
CA LEU A 216 -14.69 -0.60 18.41
C LEU A 216 -14.74 0.92 18.72
N GLY A 217 -14.27 1.76 17.81
CA GLY A 217 -14.37 3.21 17.93
C GLY A 217 -15.82 3.69 18.01
N ALA A 218 -16.72 3.10 17.19
CA ALA A 218 -18.14 3.42 17.21
C ALA A 218 -18.82 3.05 18.55
N ALA A 219 -18.49 1.90 19.14
CA ALA A 219 -18.97 1.50 20.45
C ALA A 219 -18.51 2.46 21.56
N LEU A 220 -17.23 2.82 21.53
CA LEU A 220 -16.64 3.79 22.46
C LEU A 220 -17.32 5.16 22.37
N ALA A 221 -17.68 5.63 21.17
CA ALA A 221 -18.31 6.91 20.96
C ALA A 221 -19.66 7.09 21.66
N VAL A 222 -20.37 6.00 21.89
CA VAL A 222 -21.67 6.01 22.59
C VAL A 222 -21.50 5.91 24.10
N SER A 223 -20.56 5.07 24.54
CA SER A 223 -20.32 4.76 25.95
C SER A 223 -19.47 5.85 26.63
N TRP A 224 -18.57 6.51 25.90
CA TRP A 224 -17.60 7.46 26.43
C TRP A 224 -17.76 8.85 25.80
N VAL A 225 -18.73 9.61 26.34
CA VAL A 225 -19.16 10.92 25.79
C VAL A 225 -18.47 12.04 26.56
N PRO A 226 -17.56 12.83 25.95
CA PRO A 226 -16.75 13.82 26.67
C PRO A 226 -17.59 14.84 27.48
N GLN A 227 -18.77 15.24 26.96
CA GLN A 227 -19.67 16.19 27.61
C GLN A 227 -20.32 15.65 28.91
N ASN A 228 -20.35 14.33 29.08
CA ASN A 228 -20.94 13.64 30.24
C ASN A 228 -19.88 13.27 31.28
N LEU A 229 -18.59 13.48 30.96
CA LEU A 229 -17.49 13.15 31.86
C LEU A 229 -17.19 14.34 32.79
N GLN A 230 -16.84 14.03 34.05
CA GLN A 230 -16.50 15.04 35.04
C GLN A 230 -15.14 15.68 34.73
N GLU A 231 -15.09 17.02 34.71
CA GLU A 231 -13.83 17.74 34.53
C GLU A 231 -12.88 17.60 35.71
N GLN A 232 -13.45 17.45 36.92
CA GLN A 232 -12.69 17.24 38.15
C GLN A 232 -12.97 15.84 38.69
N VAL A 233 -11.94 15.04 38.77
CA VAL A 233 -11.96 13.69 39.35
C VAL A 233 -10.91 13.58 40.44
N ASN A 234 -11.05 12.64 41.35
CA ASN A 234 -10.01 12.39 42.34
C ASN A 234 -8.71 11.86 41.69
N ARG A 235 -7.59 12.01 42.41
CA ARG A 235 -6.26 11.69 41.86
C ARG A 235 -6.17 10.21 41.40
N ARG A 236 -6.78 9.28 42.12
CA ARG A 236 -6.76 7.85 41.71
C ARG A 236 -7.47 7.63 40.36
N ALA A 237 -8.64 8.26 40.17
CA ALA A 237 -9.36 8.17 38.90
C ALA A 237 -8.58 8.83 37.76
N GLN A 238 -7.93 9.97 38.02
CA GLN A 238 -7.08 10.65 37.06
C GLN A 238 -5.86 9.78 36.65
N ASP A 239 -5.17 9.18 37.68
CA ASP A 239 -4.04 8.28 37.44
C ASP A 239 -4.48 7.03 36.65
N PHE A 240 -5.68 6.52 36.88
CA PHE A 240 -6.25 5.40 36.12
C PHE A 240 -6.54 5.77 34.66
N ILE A 241 -7.14 6.95 34.41
CA ILE A 241 -7.43 7.46 33.06
C ILE A 241 -6.13 7.65 32.27
N ASP A 242 -5.13 8.28 32.88
CA ASP A 242 -3.83 8.48 32.24
C ASP A 242 -3.10 7.15 32.04
N GLY A 243 -3.17 6.24 33.02
CA GLY A 243 -2.59 4.91 32.94
C GLY A 243 -3.12 4.09 31.76
N ILE A 244 -4.44 4.10 31.52
CA ILE A 244 -5.06 3.47 30.34
C ILE A 244 -4.49 4.08 29.04
N GLY A 245 -4.38 5.41 28.96
CA GLY A 245 -3.83 6.10 27.81
C GLY A 245 -2.37 5.73 27.55
N VAL A 246 -1.54 5.70 28.59
CA VAL A 246 -0.12 5.32 28.51
C VAL A 246 0.04 3.86 28.10
N ILE A 247 -0.71 2.93 28.72
CA ILE A 247 -0.68 1.51 28.34
C ILE A 247 -1.10 1.34 26.87
N GLY A 248 -2.19 2.01 26.46
CA GLY A 248 -2.62 2.00 25.07
C GLY A 248 -1.55 2.52 24.11
N PHE A 249 -0.88 3.62 24.48
CA PHE A 249 0.15 4.23 23.63
C PHE A 249 1.42 3.37 23.55
N VAL A 250 1.88 2.84 24.68
CA VAL A 250 3.04 1.92 24.71
C VAL A 250 2.72 0.62 23.96
N GLY A 251 1.52 0.07 24.16
CA GLY A 251 1.07 -1.12 23.42
C GLY A 251 1.00 -0.88 21.90
N LEU A 252 0.48 0.27 21.47
CA LEU A 252 0.45 0.64 20.07
C LEU A 252 1.86 0.81 19.49
N LEU A 253 2.76 1.49 20.20
CA LEU A 253 4.16 1.57 19.80
C LEU A 253 4.81 0.18 19.73
N GLY A 254 4.49 -0.70 20.69
CA GLY A 254 4.93 -2.10 20.65
C GLY A 254 4.50 -2.79 19.37
N THR A 255 3.25 -2.60 18.91
CA THR A 255 2.82 -3.16 17.61
C THR A 255 3.59 -2.57 16.44
N PHE A 256 3.92 -1.28 16.46
CA PHE A 256 4.66 -0.63 15.37
C PHE A 256 6.12 -1.12 15.26
N PHE A 257 6.76 -1.44 16.38
CA PHE A 257 8.16 -1.83 16.39
C PHE A 257 8.41 -3.35 16.32
N LEU A 258 7.43 -4.17 16.73
CA LEU A 258 7.64 -5.61 16.89
C LEU A 258 6.92 -6.46 15.84
N ILE A 259 5.84 -5.95 15.22
CA ILE A 259 5.05 -6.74 14.27
C ILE A 259 5.53 -6.46 12.85
N ASN A 260 5.82 -7.54 12.11
CA ASN A 260 6.17 -7.48 10.70
C ASN A 260 4.99 -7.95 9.84
N GLU A 261 4.85 -7.42 8.63
CA GLU A 261 3.82 -7.84 7.67
C GLU A 261 3.91 -9.32 7.27
N SER A 262 5.11 -9.91 7.38
CA SER A 262 5.36 -11.34 7.11
C SER A 262 5.05 -12.25 8.31
N ASP A 263 4.64 -11.70 9.46
CA ASP A 263 4.37 -12.48 10.65
C ASP A 263 2.98 -13.12 10.56
N PRO A 264 2.86 -14.47 10.66
CA PRO A 264 1.55 -15.14 10.68
C PRO A 264 0.62 -14.68 11.80
N THR A 265 1.17 -14.15 12.91
CA THR A 265 0.38 -13.62 14.04
C THR A 265 -0.29 -12.28 13.69
N LEU A 266 0.23 -11.57 12.68
CA LEU A 266 -0.33 -10.33 12.16
C LEU A 266 -1.82 -10.47 11.87
N TYR A 267 -2.16 -11.48 11.08
CA TYR A 267 -3.51 -11.71 10.59
C TYR A 267 -4.50 -12.23 11.66
N LYS A 268 -4.03 -12.59 12.85
CA LYS A 268 -4.87 -13.11 13.92
C LYS A 268 -5.06 -12.13 15.08
N LEU A 269 -4.03 -11.38 15.43
CA LEU A 269 -4.00 -10.59 16.65
C LEU A 269 -3.70 -9.10 16.45
N ALA A 270 -2.88 -8.71 15.45
CA ALA A 270 -2.36 -7.36 15.37
C ALA A 270 -3.43 -6.30 15.10
N PHE A 271 -4.37 -6.55 14.18
CA PHE A 271 -5.46 -5.62 13.89
C PHE A 271 -6.39 -5.41 15.09
N PRO A 272 -6.88 -6.48 15.78
CA PRO A 272 -7.64 -6.32 17.00
C PRO A 272 -6.86 -5.59 18.10
N LEU A 273 -5.57 -5.90 18.30
CA LEU A 273 -4.74 -5.26 19.32
C LEU A 273 -4.54 -3.77 19.05
N ALA A 274 -4.20 -3.39 17.81
CA ALA A 274 -4.08 -1.99 17.41
C ALA A 274 -5.41 -1.24 17.65
N GLY A 275 -6.55 -1.88 17.33
CA GLY A 275 -7.88 -1.37 17.62
C GLY A 275 -8.14 -1.14 19.11
N LEU A 276 -7.79 -2.10 19.96
CA LEU A 276 -7.96 -1.99 21.42
C LEU A 276 -7.04 -0.93 22.03
N PHE A 277 -5.77 -0.87 21.61
CA PHE A 277 -4.85 0.17 22.07
C PHE A 277 -5.31 1.56 21.61
N GLY A 278 -5.81 1.68 20.35
CA GLY A 278 -6.42 2.91 19.87
C GLY A 278 -7.62 3.37 20.71
N CYS A 279 -8.51 2.43 21.12
CA CYS A 279 -9.62 2.72 22.03
C CYS A 279 -9.12 3.15 23.41
N ALA A 280 -8.10 2.51 23.96
CA ALA A 280 -7.51 2.88 25.25
C ALA A 280 -6.95 4.31 25.22
N ILE A 281 -6.21 4.66 24.17
CA ILE A 281 -5.70 6.02 23.97
C ILE A 281 -6.87 7.02 23.88
N LEU A 282 -7.88 6.73 23.03
CA LEU A 282 -9.04 7.61 22.86
C LEU A 282 -9.80 7.80 24.17
N THR A 283 -9.96 6.74 24.98
CA THR A 283 -10.60 6.81 26.29
C THR A 283 -9.92 7.84 27.19
N SER A 284 -8.60 7.85 27.20
CA SER A 284 -7.82 8.82 27.97
C SER A 284 -7.91 10.24 27.37
N ILE A 285 -7.58 10.42 26.09
CA ILE A 285 -7.40 11.76 25.52
C ILE A 285 -8.70 12.55 25.33
N VAL A 286 -9.85 11.87 25.28
CA VAL A 286 -11.14 12.56 25.21
C VAL A 286 -11.69 12.93 26.60
N HIS A 287 -11.13 12.39 27.69
CA HIS A 287 -11.54 12.71 29.04
C HIS A 287 -11.01 14.10 29.45
N PRO A 288 -11.87 15.01 29.94
CA PRO A 288 -11.45 16.38 30.23
C PRO A 288 -10.40 16.49 31.35
N ALA A 289 -10.33 15.51 32.25
CA ALA A 289 -9.36 15.47 33.35
C ALA A 289 -8.02 14.82 32.95
N SER A 290 -7.83 14.36 31.70
CA SER A 290 -6.61 13.70 31.25
C SER A 290 -5.40 14.65 31.24
N ARG A 291 -4.29 14.21 31.84
CA ARG A 291 -2.98 14.86 31.74
C ARG A 291 -2.18 14.34 30.53
N PHE A 292 -2.60 13.22 29.95
CA PHE A 292 -2.00 12.65 28.76
C PHE A 292 -2.40 13.39 27.47
N ALA A 293 -3.64 13.90 27.40
CA ALA A 293 -4.15 14.62 26.23
C ALA A 293 -3.30 15.84 25.79
N PRO A 294 -2.74 16.69 26.67
CA PRO A 294 -1.86 17.78 26.29
C PRO A 294 -0.61 17.38 25.51
N MET A 295 -0.06 16.17 25.75
CA MET A 295 1.12 15.68 25.01
C MET A 295 0.82 15.55 23.52
N LEU A 296 -0.37 15.05 23.17
CA LEU A 296 -0.82 14.90 21.79
C LEU A 296 -1.43 16.20 21.21
N SER A 297 -1.60 17.24 22.04
CA SER A 297 -2.18 18.52 21.62
C SER A 297 -1.12 19.58 21.26
N SER A 298 0.13 19.21 21.06
CA SER A 298 1.18 20.14 20.63
C SER A 298 0.84 20.75 19.27
N LYS A 299 1.24 22.02 19.05
CA LYS A 299 0.95 22.74 17.79
C LYS A 299 1.42 21.98 16.55
N VAL A 300 2.57 21.30 16.64
CA VAL A 300 3.14 20.51 15.54
C VAL A 300 2.29 19.27 15.29
N ALA A 301 1.94 18.51 16.33
CA ALA A 301 1.12 17.31 16.20
C ALA A 301 -0.26 17.63 15.62
N VAL A 302 -0.91 18.70 16.10
CA VAL A 302 -2.20 19.17 15.58
C VAL A 302 -2.08 19.60 14.12
N TRP A 303 -1.03 20.36 13.76
CA TRP A 303 -0.78 20.81 12.40
C TRP A 303 -0.63 19.62 11.42
N ILE A 304 0.11 18.58 11.81
CA ILE A 304 0.25 17.35 11.01
C ILE A 304 -1.09 16.61 10.95
N GLY A 305 -1.78 16.47 12.08
CA GLY A 305 -3.06 15.76 12.17
C GLY A 305 -4.17 16.35 11.31
N GLU A 306 -4.26 17.69 11.25
CA GLU A 306 -5.18 18.39 10.35
C GLU A 306 -4.94 18.07 8.88
N ARG A 307 -3.69 17.81 8.51
CA ARG A 307 -3.22 17.45 7.15
C ARG A 307 -3.17 15.96 6.90
N SER A 308 -3.42 15.13 7.91
CA SER A 308 -3.18 13.68 7.84
C SER A 308 -3.88 12.99 6.67
N TYR A 309 -5.07 13.44 6.26
CA TYR A 309 -5.76 12.92 5.09
C TYR A 309 -5.02 13.24 3.79
N ALA A 310 -4.61 14.47 3.59
CA ALA A 310 -3.85 14.87 2.41
C ALA A 310 -2.45 14.23 2.40
N ILE A 311 -1.78 14.13 3.56
CA ILE A 311 -0.50 13.42 3.71
C ILE A 311 -0.69 11.95 3.31
N TYR A 312 -1.74 11.28 3.79
CA TYR A 312 -2.04 9.90 3.45
C TYR A 312 -2.30 9.70 1.96
N LEU A 313 -2.98 10.63 1.29
CA LEU A 313 -3.20 10.55 -0.16
C LEU A 313 -1.89 10.68 -0.95
N TRP A 314 -1.01 11.61 -0.58
CA TRP A 314 0.18 11.92 -1.36
C TRP A 314 1.39 11.04 -1.07
N HIS A 315 1.56 10.54 0.17
CA HIS A 315 2.79 9.84 0.55
C HIS A 315 3.07 8.62 -0.33
N TRP A 316 2.05 7.79 -0.56
CA TRP A 316 2.22 6.56 -1.34
C TRP A 316 2.58 6.87 -2.80
N VAL A 317 1.82 7.76 -3.44
CA VAL A 317 2.10 8.16 -4.84
C VAL A 317 3.52 8.70 -4.96
N VAL A 318 3.89 9.67 -4.12
CA VAL A 318 5.24 10.27 -4.13
C VAL A 318 6.31 9.19 -3.92
N PHE A 319 6.12 8.30 -2.94
CA PHE A 319 7.10 7.27 -2.65
C PHE A 319 7.24 6.25 -3.79
N GLN A 320 6.16 5.93 -4.46
CA GLN A 320 6.20 5.00 -5.58
C GLN A 320 6.77 5.61 -6.87
N VAL A 321 6.70 6.92 -7.08
CA VAL A 321 7.26 7.58 -8.26
C VAL A 321 8.65 8.19 -8.02
N THR A 322 9.21 7.99 -6.84
CA THR A 322 10.53 8.50 -6.44
C THR A 322 11.35 7.42 -5.73
N ARG A 323 11.33 6.20 -6.24
CA ARG A 323 12.05 5.07 -5.61
C ARG A 323 13.56 5.31 -5.67
N PRO A 324 14.29 5.19 -4.54
CA PRO A 324 15.75 5.28 -4.54
C PRO A 324 16.37 4.22 -5.46
N ALA A 325 17.44 4.58 -6.14
CA ALA A 325 18.19 3.74 -7.08
C ALA A 325 17.39 3.21 -8.31
N VAL A 326 16.12 3.59 -8.44
CA VAL A 326 15.29 3.22 -9.61
C VAL A 326 14.82 4.47 -10.35
N ASP A 327 14.16 5.39 -9.64
CA ASP A 327 13.62 6.62 -10.22
C ASP A 327 14.50 7.82 -9.92
N LEU A 328 15.24 7.80 -8.80
CA LEU A 328 16.12 8.89 -8.36
C LEU A 328 17.45 8.34 -7.85
N GLU A 329 18.54 8.97 -8.30
CA GLU A 329 19.88 8.77 -7.78
C GLU A 329 20.20 9.78 -6.68
N GLY A 330 21.03 9.40 -5.71
CA GLY A 330 21.50 10.30 -4.68
C GLY A 330 21.70 9.64 -3.31
N SER A 331 22.14 10.44 -2.35
CA SER A 331 22.29 9.98 -0.97
C SER A 331 20.93 9.55 -0.38
N PRO A 332 20.83 8.38 0.26
CA PRO A 332 19.56 7.90 0.84
C PRO A 332 18.89 8.92 1.76
N TRP A 333 19.67 9.61 2.61
CA TRP A 333 19.14 10.62 3.54
C TRP A 333 18.59 11.85 2.83
N ALA A 334 19.26 12.32 1.76
CA ALA A 334 18.77 13.43 0.95
C ALA A 334 17.47 13.05 0.23
N LEU A 335 17.37 11.83 -0.29
CA LEU A 335 16.17 11.32 -0.93
C LEU A 335 15.01 11.17 0.06
N TYR A 336 15.25 10.66 1.28
CA TYR A 336 14.23 10.62 2.32
C TYR A 336 13.72 12.00 2.69
N ALA A 337 14.63 12.97 2.89
CA ALA A 337 14.25 14.35 3.19
C ALA A 337 13.44 14.98 2.06
N LEU A 338 13.86 14.81 0.80
CA LEU A 338 13.15 15.30 -0.38
C LEU A 338 11.73 14.71 -0.45
N ARG A 339 11.59 13.40 -0.32
CA ARG A 339 10.30 12.68 -0.38
C ARG A 339 9.34 13.17 0.70
N ILE A 340 9.81 13.32 1.93
CA ILE A 340 9.03 13.88 3.04
C ILE A 340 8.61 15.32 2.74
N LEU A 341 9.55 16.17 2.31
CA LEU A 341 9.27 17.57 1.97
C LEU A 341 8.19 17.69 0.88
N VAL A 342 8.32 16.92 -0.20
CA VAL A 342 7.36 16.91 -1.31
C VAL A 342 5.97 16.47 -0.84
N VAL A 343 5.88 15.42 -0.01
CA VAL A 343 4.60 14.96 0.56
C VAL A 343 3.95 16.05 1.38
N PHE A 344 4.67 16.70 2.30
CA PHE A 344 4.13 17.77 3.13
C PHE A 344 3.74 19.02 2.31
N ALA A 345 4.52 19.37 1.30
CA ALA A 345 4.20 20.48 0.39
C ALA A 345 2.90 20.21 -0.39
N LEU A 346 2.79 19.03 -1.02
CA LEU A 346 1.59 18.65 -1.77
C LEU A 346 0.36 18.51 -0.86
N ALA A 347 0.54 17.99 0.36
CA ALA A 347 -0.52 17.90 1.34
C ALA A 347 -1.03 19.29 1.79
N ASP A 348 -0.13 20.23 2.05
CA ASP A 348 -0.52 21.62 2.43
C ASP A 348 -1.19 22.35 1.27
N ILE A 349 -0.67 22.21 0.05
CA ILE A 349 -1.28 22.74 -1.18
C ILE A 349 -2.70 22.16 -1.36
N SER A 350 -2.85 20.85 -1.27
CA SER A 350 -4.13 20.15 -1.40
C SER A 350 -5.13 20.63 -0.33
N LEU A 351 -4.69 20.75 0.92
CA LEU A 351 -5.53 21.22 2.01
C LEU A 351 -6.01 22.66 1.76
N ARG A 352 -5.08 23.59 1.45
CA ARG A 352 -5.40 25.02 1.35
C ARG A 352 -6.14 25.39 0.08
N LEU A 353 -5.76 24.80 -1.07
CA LEU A 353 -6.33 25.19 -2.36
C LEU A 353 -7.57 24.39 -2.74
N VAL A 354 -7.74 23.18 -2.22
CA VAL A 354 -8.83 22.29 -2.61
C VAL A 354 -9.76 21.97 -1.44
N GLU A 355 -9.23 21.42 -0.35
CA GLU A 355 -10.08 20.93 0.74
C GLU A 355 -10.79 22.05 1.50
N LEU A 356 -10.07 23.02 2.01
CA LEU A 356 -10.65 24.12 2.81
C LEU A 356 -11.67 24.95 2.03
N PRO A 357 -11.43 25.38 0.76
CA PRO A 357 -12.43 26.12 0.00
C PRO A 357 -13.73 25.36 -0.25
N VAL A 358 -13.63 24.04 -0.52
CA VAL A 358 -14.84 23.21 -0.73
C VAL A 358 -15.56 22.96 0.59
N ARG A 359 -14.84 22.69 1.68
CA ARG A 359 -15.43 22.47 3.02
C ARG A 359 -16.12 23.74 3.56
N SER A 360 -15.55 24.91 3.33
CA SER A 360 -16.15 26.20 3.73
C SER A 360 -17.42 26.55 2.95
N GLY A 361 -17.74 25.78 1.91
CA GLY A 361 -18.92 26.01 1.07
C GLY A 361 -18.72 27.10 0.02
N LEU A 362 -17.48 27.48 -0.30
CA LEU A 362 -17.17 28.50 -1.31
C LEU A 362 -17.81 28.16 -2.67
N VAL A 363 -17.78 26.89 -3.05
CA VAL A 363 -18.38 26.39 -4.30
C VAL A 363 -19.89 26.63 -4.31
N GLU A 364 -20.59 26.27 -3.21
CA GLU A 364 -22.04 26.51 -3.14
C GLU A 364 -22.38 27.99 -3.05
N TYR A 365 -21.57 28.76 -2.33
CA TYR A 365 -21.77 30.23 -2.28
C TYR A 365 -21.67 30.80 -3.68
N TRP A 366 -20.68 30.40 -4.47
CA TRP A 366 -20.52 30.82 -5.86
C TRP A 366 -21.72 30.42 -6.74
N PHE A 367 -22.20 29.19 -6.63
CA PHE A 367 -23.39 28.71 -7.37
C PHE A 367 -24.69 29.41 -6.89
N LYS A 368 -24.86 29.63 -5.58
CA LYS A 368 -26.01 30.39 -5.04
C LYS A 368 -25.98 31.85 -5.50
N GLY A 369 -24.81 32.45 -5.53
CA GLY A 369 -24.61 33.82 -6.03
C GLY A 369 -24.92 33.96 -7.52
N MET A 370 -24.82 32.88 -8.29
CA MET A 370 -25.09 32.89 -9.73
C MET A 370 -26.53 33.31 -10.07
N LYS A 371 -27.54 32.94 -9.25
CA LYS A 371 -28.94 33.28 -9.50
C LYS A 371 -29.24 34.75 -9.43
N TYR A 372 -28.39 35.56 -8.81
CA TYR A 372 -28.52 37.03 -8.73
C TYR A 372 -27.85 37.78 -9.89
N ARG A 373 -27.21 37.04 -10.81
CA ARG A 373 -26.53 37.60 -11.99
C ARG A 373 -27.49 37.62 -13.19
N THR A 374 -27.18 38.46 -14.18
CA THR A 374 -27.99 38.52 -15.43
C THR A 374 -27.96 37.18 -16.16
N LYS A 375 -29.01 36.86 -16.93
CA LYS A 375 -29.14 35.60 -17.67
C LYS A 375 -27.93 35.32 -18.60
N ASN A 376 -27.38 36.37 -19.22
CA ASN A 376 -26.21 36.26 -20.07
C ASN A 376 -24.94 35.85 -19.28
N VAL A 377 -24.73 36.43 -18.10
CA VAL A 377 -23.62 36.11 -17.22
C VAL A 377 -23.78 34.68 -16.67
N GLN A 378 -25.01 34.31 -16.25
CA GLN A 378 -25.29 32.92 -15.82
C GLN A 378 -24.97 31.91 -16.91
N ARG A 379 -25.42 32.17 -18.15
CA ARG A 379 -25.17 31.27 -19.31
C ARG A 379 -23.67 31.14 -19.59
N ARG A 380 -22.96 32.29 -19.66
CA ARG A 380 -21.52 32.31 -19.88
C ARG A 380 -20.75 31.51 -18.80
N GLN A 381 -21.08 31.74 -17.54
CA GLN A 381 -20.42 31.01 -16.43
C GLN A 381 -20.71 29.54 -16.40
N LYS A 382 -21.97 29.12 -16.65
CA LYS A 382 -22.31 27.70 -16.79
C LYS A 382 -21.57 27.07 -17.95
N SER A 383 -21.56 27.73 -19.11
CA SER A 383 -20.84 27.18 -20.29
C SER A 383 -19.33 27.12 -20.05
N THR A 384 -18.74 28.11 -19.36
CA THR A 384 -17.31 28.07 -19.00
C THR A 384 -17.01 26.88 -18.07
N VAL A 385 -17.82 26.67 -17.01
CA VAL A 385 -17.64 25.53 -16.10
C VAL A 385 -17.75 24.20 -16.86
N VAL A 386 -18.82 24.04 -17.68
CA VAL A 386 -19.01 22.83 -18.48
C VAL A 386 -17.86 22.61 -19.45
N ALA A 387 -17.45 23.66 -20.18
CA ALA A 387 -16.32 23.60 -21.10
C ALA A 387 -15.01 23.23 -20.37
N SER A 388 -14.75 23.81 -19.19
CA SER A 388 -13.56 23.48 -18.39
C SER A 388 -13.57 22.02 -17.95
N ILE A 389 -14.71 21.51 -17.49
CA ILE A 389 -14.85 20.10 -17.09
C ILE A 389 -14.65 19.18 -18.31
N LEU A 390 -15.25 19.49 -19.45
CA LEU A 390 -15.08 18.71 -20.69
C LEU A 390 -13.64 18.73 -21.16
N LEU A 391 -12.98 19.89 -21.19
CA LEU A 391 -11.56 20.01 -21.53
C LEU A 391 -10.68 19.18 -20.59
N LEU A 392 -10.98 19.17 -19.32
CA LEU A 392 -10.25 18.41 -18.32
C LEU A 392 -10.42 16.91 -18.55
N ILE A 393 -11.65 16.45 -18.78
CA ILE A 393 -11.94 15.04 -19.09
C ILE A 393 -11.30 14.61 -20.41
N LEU A 394 -11.53 15.36 -21.48
CA LEU A 394 -10.98 15.05 -22.80
C LEU A 394 -9.45 15.10 -22.81
N GLY A 395 -8.87 16.11 -22.16
CA GLY A 395 -7.42 16.26 -22.03
C GLY A 395 -6.78 15.10 -21.27
N THR A 396 -7.35 14.74 -20.11
CA THR A 396 -6.85 13.58 -19.33
C THR A 396 -7.04 12.26 -20.07
N SER A 397 -8.18 12.07 -20.75
CA SER A 397 -8.44 10.87 -21.57
C SER A 397 -7.45 10.75 -22.74
N TYR A 398 -7.18 11.86 -23.45
CA TYR A 398 -6.22 11.89 -24.55
C TYR A 398 -4.79 11.57 -24.08
N ILE A 399 -4.35 12.25 -23.01
CA ILE A 399 -3.02 12.03 -22.40
C ILE A 399 -2.88 10.57 -21.94
N SER A 400 -3.90 10.05 -21.26
CA SER A 400 -3.89 8.66 -20.81
C SER A 400 -3.86 7.64 -21.96
N ALA A 401 -4.64 7.88 -23.01
CA ALA A 401 -4.67 7.00 -24.19
C ALA A 401 -3.31 6.96 -24.91
N ASN A 402 -2.65 8.12 -25.06
CA ASN A 402 -1.32 8.19 -25.64
C ASN A 402 -0.27 7.47 -24.80
N ALA A 403 -0.26 7.70 -23.47
CA ALA A 403 0.67 7.03 -22.58
C ALA A 403 0.47 5.51 -22.57
N ILE A 404 -0.78 5.02 -22.57
CA ILE A 404 -1.11 3.59 -22.69
C ILE A 404 -0.61 3.03 -24.03
N SER A 405 -0.83 3.76 -25.13
CA SER A 405 -0.37 3.31 -26.47
C SER A 405 1.15 3.20 -26.56
N GLN A 406 1.90 4.10 -25.93
CA GLN A 406 3.36 4.03 -25.85
C GLN A 406 3.81 2.82 -25.02
N SER A 407 3.27 2.69 -23.82
CA SER A 407 3.57 1.56 -22.92
C SER A 407 3.24 0.21 -23.56
N ASP A 408 2.11 0.10 -24.28
CA ASP A 408 1.74 -1.15 -24.98
C ASP A 408 2.74 -1.54 -26.07
N LYS A 409 3.27 -0.57 -26.80
CA LYS A 409 4.31 -0.83 -27.83
C LYS A 409 5.60 -1.33 -27.19
N GLU A 410 6.04 -0.72 -26.09
CA GLU A 410 7.23 -1.14 -25.35
C GLU A 410 7.05 -2.55 -24.75
N MET A 411 5.90 -2.81 -24.12
CA MET A 411 5.58 -4.13 -23.57
C MET A 411 5.44 -5.20 -24.67
N ALA A 412 4.90 -4.87 -25.84
CA ALA A 412 4.81 -5.80 -26.96
C ALA A 412 6.19 -6.22 -27.46
N ILE A 413 7.16 -5.28 -27.49
CA ILE A 413 8.55 -5.59 -27.85
C ILE A 413 9.17 -6.55 -26.83
N ILE A 414 9.04 -6.26 -25.53
CA ILE A 414 9.54 -7.12 -24.45
C ILE A 414 8.89 -8.51 -24.52
N LYS A 415 7.57 -8.56 -24.68
CA LYS A 415 6.84 -9.82 -24.80
C LYS A 415 7.27 -10.62 -26.02
N GLN A 416 7.43 -9.98 -27.17
CA GLN A 416 7.93 -10.61 -28.39
C GLN A 416 9.34 -11.19 -28.19
N GLN A 417 10.23 -10.48 -27.47
CA GLN A 417 11.56 -10.98 -27.14
C GLN A 417 11.51 -12.19 -26.19
N LEU A 418 10.58 -12.21 -25.23
CA LEU A 418 10.40 -13.29 -24.28
C LEU A 418 9.68 -14.53 -24.90
N GLU A 419 8.78 -14.31 -25.87
CA GLU A 419 7.97 -15.37 -26.49
C GLU A 419 8.57 -15.93 -27.80
N GLN A 420 9.68 -15.38 -28.31
CA GLN A 420 10.32 -15.98 -29.48
C GLN A 420 10.66 -17.45 -29.20
N PRO A 421 10.20 -18.39 -30.06
CA PRO A 421 10.50 -19.80 -29.85
C PRO A 421 12.02 -19.99 -29.82
N ILE A 422 12.51 -20.74 -28.85
CA ILE A 422 13.86 -21.30 -28.90
C ILE A 422 13.84 -22.19 -30.13
N GLN A 423 14.55 -21.79 -31.21
CA GLN A 423 14.88 -22.79 -32.22
C GLN A 423 15.77 -23.79 -31.49
N PRO A 424 15.38 -25.08 -31.42
CA PRO A 424 16.30 -26.09 -30.92
C PRO A 424 17.53 -25.98 -31.82
N SER A 425 18.66 -25.55 -31.28
CA SER A 425 19.95 -25.89 -31.90
C SER A 425 19.92 -27.39 -32.09
N GLU A 426 20.14 -27.86 -33.31
CA GLU A 426 20.33 -29.31 -33.52
C GLU A 426 21.32 -29.79 -32.47
N PRO A 427 21.09 -30.95 -31.82
CA PRO A 427 21.97 -31.43 -30.78
C PRO A 427 23.37 -31.60 -31.38
N THR A 428 24.19 -30.59 -31.21
CA THR A 428 25.62 -30.71 -31.47
C THR A 428 26.12 -31.74 -30.49
N ALA A 429 26.75 -32.78 -31.02
CA ALA A 429 27.19 -33.99 -30.34
C ALA A 429 27.53 -33.77 -28.87
N THR A 430 26.97 -34.59 -27.98
CA THR A 430 27.26 -34.72 -26.57
C THR A 430 28.72 -34.41 -26.24
N GLN A 431 29.05 -33.15 -25.96
CA GLN A 431 30.28 -32.77 -25.28
C GLN A 431 30.00 -32.88 -23.78
N GLU A 432 30.68 -33.77 -23.12
CA GLU A 432 30.77 -33.83 -21.67
C GLU A 432 31.12 -32.41 -21.15
N GLY A 433 30.30 -31.85 -20.27
CA GLY A 433 30.60 -30.59 -19.60
C GLY A 433 29.91 -29.34 -20.11
N GLY A 434 28.71 -29.42 -20.69
CA GLY A 434 27.90 -28.24 -21.09
C GLY A 434 27.34 -27.45 -19.91
N LEU A 435 26.69 -26.30 -20.21
CA LEU A 435 26.04 -25.48 -19.21
C LEU A 435 24.60 -25.98 -18.95
N TRP A 436 24.27 -26.18 -17.70
CA TRP A 436 22.89 -26.30 -17.23
C TRP A 436 22.40 -24.98 -16.68
N VAL A 437 21.56 -24.29 -17.44
CA VAL A 437 21.08 -22.95 -17.11
C VAL A 437 19.61 -23.02 -16.73
N THR A 438 19.26 -22.53 -15.55
CA THR A 438 17.88 -22.56 -15.07
C THR A 438 17.52 -21.30 -14.29
N GLY A 439 16.27 -20.86 -14.33
CA GLY A 439 15.85 -19.66 -13.62
C GLY A 439 14.51 -19.11 -14.09
N ASP A 440 14.36 -17.82 -13.89
CA ASP A 440 13.13 -17.08 -14.18
C ASP A 440 13.18 -16.32 -15.53
N SER A 441 12.37 -15.24 -15.63
CA SER A 441 12.27 -14.42 -16.83
C SER A 441 13.58 -13.70 -17.21
N VAL A 442 14.49 -13.45 -16.27
CA VAL A 442 15.78 -12.82 -16.55
C VAL A 442 16.66 -13.82 -17.33
N ILE A 443 16.76 -15.06 -16.87
CA ILE A 443 17.44 -16.13 -17.62
C ILE A 443 16.77 -16.37 -18.98
N LEU A 444 15.44 -16.35 -19.02
CA LEU A 444 14.70 -16.49 -20.27
C LEU A 444 15.05 -15.37 -21.27
N GLY A 445 15.24 -14.16 -20.78
CA GLY A 445 15.58 -12.98 -21.60
C GLY A 445 16.99 -13.02 -22.18
N ILE A 446 17.94 -13.65 -21.50
CA ILE A 446 19.35 -13.72 -21.96
C ILE A 446 19.67 -14.95 -22.79
N ARG A 447 18.75 -15.90 -22.94
CA ARG A 447 19.00 -17.26 -23.50
C ARG A 447 19.68 -17.28 -24.86
N TYR A 448 19.27 -16.40 -25.78
CA TYR A 448 19.84 -16.34 -27.13
C TYR A 448 21.27 -15.79 -27.16
N GLU A 449 21.53 -14.76 -26.38
CA GLU A 449 22.87 -14.17 -26.26
C GLU A 449 23.83 -15.13 -25.58
N LEU A 450 23.34 -15.88 -24.55
CA LEU A 450 24.12 -16.87 -23.86
C LEU A 450 24.40 -18.11 -24.75
N ASP A 451 23.41 -18.59 -25.49
CA ASP A 451 23.55 -19.71 -26.45
C ASP A 451 24.53 -19.38 -27.57
N ALA A 452 24.53 -18.14 -28.05
CA ALA A 452 25.48 -17.68 -29.06
C ALA A 452 26.96 -17.67 -28.59
N ARG A 453 27.20 -17.68 -27.26
CA ARG A 453 28.55 -17.55 -26.67
C ARG A 453 29.01 -18.72 -25.85
N SER A 454 28.15 -19.72 -25.61
CA SER A 454 28.44 -20.81 -24.67
C SER A 454 27.78 -22.11 -25.12
N ASN A 455 28.39 -23.25 -24.77
CA ASN A 455 27.81 -24.56 -25.01
C ASN A 455 26.75 -24.87 -23.97
N ILE A 456 25.46 -24.75 -24.31
CA ILE A 456 24.34 -24.99 -23.41
C ILE A 456 23.87 -26.44 -23.56
N ALA A 457 23.96 -27.22 -22.49
CA ALA A 457 23.40 -28.59 -22.44
C ALA A 457 21.91 -28.57 -22.16
N ILE A 458 21.48 -27.75 -21.19
CA ILE A 458 20.08 -27.57 -20.80
C ILE A 458 19.84 -26.08 -20.48
N ILE A 459 18.76 -25.53 -21.04
CA ILE A 459 18.22 -24.26 -20.58
C ILE A 459 16.76 -24.42 -20.22
N ASN A 460 16.42 -24.17 -18.95
CA ASN A 460 15.07 -24.27 -18.43
C ASN A 460 14.70 -23.02 -17.64
N ALA A 461 14.11 -22.06 -18.34
CA ALA A 461 13.73 -20.78 -17.77
C ALA A 461 12.26 -20.48 -18.07
N ARG A 462 11.54 -19.89 -17.10
CA ARG A 462 10.14 -19.54 -17.23
C ARG A 462 9.82 -18.21 -16.56
N VAL A 463 8.96 -17.43 -17.21
CA VAL A 463 8.42 -16.20 -16.65
C VAL A 463 7.74 -16.48 -15.30
N GLY A 464 8.10 -15.72 -14.26
CA GLY A 464 7.47 -15.80 -12.94
C GLY A 464 7.86 -16.97 -12.07
N ARG A 465 8.87 -17.75 -12.45
CA ARG A 465 9.29 -18.92 -11.66
C ARG A 465 9.69 -18.51 -10.25
N GLN A 466 9.08 -19.17 -9.27
CA GLN A 466 9.41 -19.01 -7.85
C GLN A 466 10.39 -20.10 -7.38
N ALA A 467 10.99 -19.91 -6.20
CA ALA A 467 11.97 -20.84 -5.65
C ALA A 467 11.45 -22.28 -5.53
N THR A 468 10.19 -22.47 -5.12
CA THR A 468 9.56 -23.80 -5.01
C THR A 468 9.49 -24.53 -6.34
N GLU A 469 9.11 -23.83 -7.41
CA GLU A 469 9.05 -24.38 -8.76
C GLU A 469 10.46 -24.64 -9.33
N LEU A 470 11.43 -23.77 -8.98
CA LEU A 470 12.82 -23.95 -9.39
C LEU A 470 13.40 -25.26 -8.82
N ILE A 471 13.11 -25.58 -7.55
CA ILE A 471 13.50 -26.85 -6.91
C ILE A 471 12.96 -28.04 -7.69
N GLU A 472 11.67 -28.03 -8.06
CA GLU A 472 11.03 -29.13 -8.81
C GLU A 472 11.66 -29.33 -10.19
N VAL A 473 11.92 -28.21 -10.89
CA VAL A 473 12.56 -28.24 -12.22
C VAL A 473 13.99 -28.73 -12.12
N MET A 474 14.78 -28.24 -11.18
CA MET A 474 16.16 -28.72 -10.96
C MET A 474 16.20 -30.23 -10.66
N ARG A 475 15.25 -30.71 -9.86
CA ARG A 475 15.13 -32.13 -9.57
C ARG A 475 14.82 -32.96 -10.81
N ALA A 476 13.95 -32.44 -11.70
CA ALA A 476 13.60 -33.12 -12.95
C ALA A 476 14.77 -33.11 -13.97
N ASP A 477 15.48 -31.99 -14.08
CA ASP A 477 16.54 -31.79 -15.07
C ASP A 477 17.87 -32.45 -14.66
N LYS A 478 18.10 -32.69 -13.38
CA LYS A 478 19.34 -33.18 -12.77
C LYS A 478 19.93 -34.41 -13.43
N ALA A 479 19.09 -35.37 -13.83
CA ALA A 479 19.53 -36.61 -14.47
C ALA A 479 20.14 -36.37 -15.86
N ASN A 480 19.65 -35.33 -16.57
CA ASN A 480 20.10 -34.97 -17.91
C ASN A 480 21.25 -33.95 -17.89
N ALA A 481 21.55 -33.37 -16.71
CA ALA A 481 22.58 -32.35 -16.49
C ALA A 481 23.81 -32.92 -15.74
N ALA A 482 24.04 -34.22 -15.79
CA ALA A 482 25.21 -34.84 -15.16
C ALA A 482 26.49 -34.17 -15.70
N ASP A 483 27.43 -33.87 -14.79
CA ASP A 483 28.74 -33.26 -15.09
C ASP A 483 28.70 -31.87 -15.76
N SER A 484 27.57 -31.17 -15.70
CA SER A 484 27.41 -29.82 -16.23
C SER A 484 27.76 -28.72 -15.19
N THR A 485 28.28 -27.57 -15.66
CA THR A 485 28.32 -26.38 -14.84
C THR A 485 26.89 -25.82 -14.71
N VAL A 486 26.37 -25.74 -13.49
CA VAL A 486 25.02 -25.20 -13.27
C VAL A 486 25.07 -23.69 -13.07
N ILE A 487 24.20 -22.97 -13.77
CA ILE A 487 23.98 -21.52 -13.64
C ILE A 487 22.50 -21.28 -13.33
N PHE A 488 22.22 -20.58 -12.25
CA PHE A 488 20.84 -20.23 -11.94
C PHE A 488 20.71 -18.83 -11.31
N ASN A 489 19.54 -18.21 -11.47
CA ASN A 489 19.15 -17.04 -10.70
C ASN A 489 18.01 -17.40 -9.74
N LEU A 490 17.92 -16.65 -8.64
CA LEU A 490 16.99 -16.90 -7.55
C LEU A 490 16.60 -15.58 -6.86
N GLY A 491 15.33 -15.43 -6.50
CA GLY A 491 14.87 -14.33 -5.64
C GLY A 491 14.36 -13.09 -6.35
N ASN A 492 14.24 -13.08 -7.68
CA ASN A 492 13.65 -11.93 -8.40
C ASN A 492 12.14 -11.79 -8.15
N ASN A 493 11.43 -12.90 -7.98
CA ASN A 493 9.96 -12.92 -7.99
C ASN A 493 9.30 -12.96 -6.60
N ASN A 494 10.04 -13.29 -5.54
CA ASN A 494 9.51 -13.36 -4.17
C ASN A 494 10.62 -13.23 -3.11
N LYS A 495 10.19 -12.98 -1.87
CA LYS A 495 11.07 -13.12 -0.71
C LYS A 495 11.40 -14.59 -0.49
N LEU A 496 12.68 -14.88 -0.30
CA LEU A 496 13.18 -16.23 -0.06
C LEU A 496 13.16 -16.58 1.43
N THR A 497 12.96 -17.87 1.71
CA THR A 497 13.22 -18.45 3.02
C THR A 497 14.52 -19.26 3.02
N SER A 498 15.13 -19.41 4.20
CA SER A 498 16.33 -20.24 4.36
C SER A 498 16.13 -21.68 3.83
N ASP A 499 14.96 -22.28 4.08
CA ASP A 499 14.64 -23.63 3.63
C ASP A 499 14.55 -23.73 2.11
N GLN A 500 14.01 -22.71 1.44
CA GLN A 500 13.95 -22.66 -0.02
C GLN A 500 15.33 -22.55 -0.64
N VAL A 501 16.19 -21.67 -0.11
CA VAL A 501 17.56 -21.51 -0.62
C VAL A 501 18.38 -22.78 -0.37
N LEU A 502 18.28 -23.35 0.83
CA LEU A 502 18.90 -24.64 1.15
C LEU A 502 18.49 -25.74 0.16
N ALA A 503 17.17 -25.86 -0.10
CA ALA A 503 16.65 -26.90 -0.99
C ALA A 503 17.16 -26.73 -2.44
N VAL A 504 17.30 -25.49 -2.94
CA VAL A 504 17.88 -25.24 -4.27
C VAL A 504 19.34 -25.70 -4.32
N PHE A 505 20.16 -25.33 -3.34
CA PHE A 505 21.57 -25.74 -3.32
C PHE A 505 21.75 -27.25 -3.12
N GLU A 506 20.88 -27.92 -2.36
CA GLU A 506 20.88 -29.36 -2.19
C GLU A 506 20.67 -30.13 -3.52
N GLU A 507 19.84 -29.59 -4.43
CA GLU A 507 19.64 -30.23 -5.74
C GLU A 507 20.88 -30.16 -6.64
N VAL A 508 21.75 -29.16 -6.47
CA VAL A 508 22.91 -28.91 -7.34
C VAL A 508 24.27 -29.21 -6.69
N LYS A 509 24.30 -29.62 -5.43
CA LYS A 509 25.55 -29.81 -4.65
C LYS A 509 26.59 -30.74 -5.25
N ASN A 510 26.18 -31.65 -6.10
CA ASN A 510 27.08 -32.62 -6.74
C ASN A 510 27.57 -32.17 -8.13
N GLN A 511 27.19 -30.98 -8.59
CA GLN A 511 27.66 -30.45 -9.85
C GLN A 511 29.12 -30.00 -9.76
N PRO A 512 29.93 -30.16 -10.82
CA PRO A 512 31.36 -29.83 -10.79
C PRO A 512 31.62 -28.31 -10.54
N LYS A 513 30.70 -27.44 -10.98
CA LYS A 513 30.74 -26.00 -10.73
C LYS A 513 29.34 -25.45 -10.57
N ILE A 514 29.12 -24.65 -9.53
CA ILE A 514 27.86 -24.02 -9.21
C ILE A 514 28.04 -22.52 -9.30
N ILE A 515 27.23 -21.86 -10.14
CA ILE A 515 27.19 -20.41 -10.31
C ILE A 515 25.78 -19.94 -10.01
N VAL A 516 25.65 -19.01 -9.08
CA VAL A 516 24.37 -18.36 -8.79
C VAL A 516 24.46 -16.87 -9.08
N VAL A 517 23.46 -16.33 -9.76
CA VAL A 517 23.37 -14.89 -10.00
C VAL A 517 22.37 -14.30 -9.01
N ASN A 518 22.81 -13.32 -8.23
CA ASN A 518 21.97 -12.65 -7.25
C ASN A 518 20.96 -11.69 -7.92
N THR A 519 20.03 -11.17 -7.13
CA THR A 519 18.94 -10.34 -7.67
C THR A 519 19.23 -8.85 -7.56
N ALA A 520 18.88 -8.10 -8.61
CA ALA A 520 18.94 -6.64 -8.67
C ALA A 520 17.56 -5.97 -8.70
N VAL A 521 16.50 -6.69 -8.33
CA VAL A 521 15.11 -6.18 -8.37
C VAL A 521 14.89 -4.99 -7.44
N PRO A 522 14.07 -4.01 -7.82
CA PRO A 522 13.74 -2.86 -6.98
C PRO A 522 12.67 -3.23 -5.94
N ARG A 523 12.97 -4.20 -5.08
CA ARG A 523 12.06 -4.76 -4.08
C ARG A 523 12.68 -4.74 -2.69
N GLY A 524 11.84 -4.62 -1.67
CA GLY A 524 12.28 -4.57 -0.27
C GLY A 524 12.99 -5.84 0.21
N TRP A 525 12.78 -6.97 -0.46
CA TRP A 525 13.43 -8.24 -0.12
C TRP A 525 14.79 -8.47 -0.81
N ARG A 526 15.22 -7.61 -1.74
CA ARG A 526 16.46 -7.78 -2.51
C ARG A 526 17.65 -8.07 -1.62
N ASP A 527 17.90 -7.22 -0.64
CA ASP A 527 19.10 -7.29 0.19
C ASP A 527 19.07 -8.51 1.13
N GLU A 528 17.89 -8.87 1.65
CA GLU A 528 17.69 -10.08 2.45
C GLU A 528 17.90 -11.35 1.60
N ASN A 529 17.34 -11.38 0.39
CA ASN A 529 17.54 -12.49 -0.54
C ASN A 529 19.00 -12.65 -0.91
N ASN A 530 19.69 -11.55 -1.24
CA ASN A 530 21.10 -11.58 -1.62
C ASN A 530 22.00 -12.02 -0.45
N ALA A 531 21.66 -11.65 0.78
CA ALA A 531 22.37 -12.13 1.96
C ALA A 531 22.20 -13.66 2.14
N LEU A 532 20.98 -14.19 1.97
CA LEU A 532 20.73 -15.63 2.02
C LEU A 532 21.48 -16.36 0.89
N ILE A 533 21.42 -15.86 -0.34
CA ILE A 533 22.13 -16.44 -1.48
C ILE A 533 23.64 -16.51 -1.20
N ALA A 534 24.24 -15.42 -0.73
CA ALA A 534 25.67 -15.36 -0.40
C ALA A 534 26.05 -16.35 0.72
N GLN A 535 25.21 -16.46 1.75
CA GLN A 535 25.41 -17.39 2.87
C GLN A 535 25.45 -18.84 2.39
N TYR A 536 24.46 -19.27 1.61
CA TYR A 536 24.38 -20.64 1.14
C TYR A 536 25.37 -20.93 0.01
N ALA A 537 25.65 -19.96 -0.87
CA ALA A 537 26.72 -20.08 -1.86
C ALA A 537 28.08 -20.39 -1.20
N ALA A 538 28.42 -19.69 -0.14
CA ALA A 538 29.65 -19.94 0.62
C ALA A 538 29.65 -21.36 1.24
N LEU A 539 28.51 -21.84 1.75
CA LEU A 539 28.38 -23.17 2.35
C LEU A 539 28.58 -24.31 1.32
N TYR A 540 28.14 -24.11 0.09
CA TYR A 540 28.21 -25.11 -0.99
C TYR A 540 29.36 -24.87 -1.97
N GLY A 541 30.25 -23.92 -1.71
CA GLY A 541 31.37 -23.61 -2.59
C GLY A 541 30.95 -23.03 -3.96
N ALA A 542 29.78 -22.43 -4.03
CA ALA A 542 29.26 -21.83 -5.25
C ALA A 542 29.84 -20.45 -5.49
N THR A 543 30.00 -20.09 -6.76
CA THR A 543 30.41 -18.74 -7.18
C THR A 543 29.17 -17.84 -7.29
N VAL A 544 29.19 -16.70 -6.65
CA VAL A 544 28.12 -15.68 -6.78
C VAL A 544 28.52 -14.65 -7.82
N ILE A 545 27.69 -14.46 -8.84
CA ILE A 545 27.75 -13.29 -9.71
C ILE A 545 26.91 -12.21 -9.04
N ASP A 546 27.57 -11.16 -8.56
CA ASP A 546 26.91 -10.02 -7.89
C ASP A 546 26.30 -9.05 -8.91
N TRP A 547 25.20 -9.49 -9.53
CA TRP A 547 24.48 -8.69 -10.50
C TRP A 547 23.93 -7.39 -9.89
N ALA A 548 23.55 -7.41 -8.61
CA ALA A 548 23.12 -6.21 -7.91
C ALA A 548 24.18 -5.11 -7.92
N SER A 549 25.43 -5.46 -7.69
CA SER A 549 26.57 -4.50 -7.75
C SER A 549 26.97 -4.16 -9.18
N ILE A 550 26.99 -5.12 -10.09
CA ILE A 550 27.35 -4.91 -11.51
C ILE A 550 26.37 -3.96 -12.19
N SER A 551 25.09 -4.09 -11.89
CA SER A 551 24.03 -3.26 -12.47
C SER A 551 23.77 -1.96 -11.70
N ALA A 552 24.42 -1.74 -10.58
CA ALA A 552 24.27 -0.52 -9.80
C ALA A 552 24.73 0.71 -10.60
N GLY A 553 23.88 1.75 -10.68
CA GLY A 553 24.14 2.96 -11.47
C GLY A 553 23.94 2.80 -12.98
N HIS A 554 23.38 1.67 -13.44
CA HIS A 554 23.10 1.38 -14.85
C HIS A 554 21.60 1.18 -15.12
N PRO A 555 20.76 2.22 -14.95
CA PRO A 555 19.32 2.10 -15.24
C PRO A 555 19.04 1.71 -16.69
N GLU A 556 19.97 2.03 -17.62
CA GLU A 556 19.90 1.65 -19.03
C GLU A 556 20.04 0.14 -19.29
N TYR A 557 20.35 -0.66 -18.29
CA TYR A 557 20.36 -2.11 -18.40
C TYR A 557 18.96 -2.72 -18.28
N PHE A 558 18.03 -1.97 -17.70
CA PHE A 558 16.70 -2.48 -17.32
C PHE A 558 15.59 -1.86 -18.17
N ALA A 559 14.56 -2.66 -18.41
CA ALA A 559 13.27 -2.17 -18.83
C ALA A 559 12.64 -1.26 -17.73
N PRO A 560 11.57 -0.50 -18.03
CA PRO A 560 10.93 0.40 -17.06
C PRO A 560 10.46 -0.26 -15.75
N ASP A 561 10.32 -1.59 -15.74
CA ASP A 561 9.97 -2.36 -14.53
C ASP A 561 11.15 -2.52 -13.53
N GLY A 562 12.38 -2.24 -13.99
CA GLY A 562 13.60 -2.36 -13.19
C GLY A 562 14.03 -3.80 -12.93
N VAL A 563 13.50 -4.78 -13.68
CA VAL A 563 13.77 -6.21 -13.54
C VAL A 563 14.25 -6.83 -14.84
N HIS A 564 13.47 -6.70 -15.91
CA HIS A 564 13.80 -7.26 -17.21
C HIS A 564 14.91 -6.47 -17.90
N LEU A 565 15.77 -7.20 -18.59
CA LEU A 565 16.94 -6.62 -19.24
C LEU A 565 16.62 -6.14 -20.64
N VAL A 566 17.08 -4.95 -20.99
CA VAL A 566 17.13 -4.48 -22.38
C VAL A 566 18.45 -4.97 -23.04
N PRO A 567 18.65 -4.82 -24.36
CA PRO A 567 19.83 -5.37 -25.04
C PRO A 567 21.18 -5.01 -24.42
N ALA A 568 21.32 -3.82 -23.81
CA ALA A 568 22.54 -3.44 -23.08
C ALA A 568 22.73 -4.28 -21.82
N GLY A 569 21.67 -4.45 -21.04
CA GLY A 569 21.68 -5.26 -19.83
C GLY A 569 21.85 -6.76 -20.13
N VAL A 570 21.24 -7.27 -21.20
CA VAL A 570 21.45 -8.65 -21.67
C VAL A 570 22.93 -8.93 -21.94
N ARG A 571 23.61 -8.04 -22.66
CA ARG A 571 25.05 -8.18 -22.92
C ARG A 571 25.86 -8.16 -21.62
N ALA A 572 25.62 -7.18 -20.76
CA ALA A 572 26.35 -7.06 -19.50
C ALA A 572 26.15 -8.28 -18.58
N TYR A 573 24.93 -8.84 -18.53
CA TYR A 573 24.62 -10.02 -17.74
C TYR A 573 25.32 -11.26 -18.28
N VAL A 574 25.31 -11.46 -19.62
CA VAL A 574 26.01 -12.57 -20.27
C VAL A 574 27.53 -12.39 -20.16
N ASP A 575 28.05 -11.17 -20.27
CA ASP A 575 29.48 -10.89 -20.04
C ASP A 575 29.91 -11.30 -18.63
N ALA A 576 29.09 -11.01 -17.60
CA ALA A 576 29.38 -11.42 -16.23
C ALA A 576 29.36 -12.95 -16.06
N ILE A 577 28.43 -13.66 -16.73
CA ILE A 577 28.40 -15.11 -16.74
C ILE A 577 29.63 -15.68 -17.43
N THR A 578 29.93 -15.23 -18.65
CA THR A 578 31.06 -15.76 -19.43
C THR A 578 32.42 -15.46 -18.80
N ALA A 579 32.57 -14.35 -18.11
CA ALA A 579 33.77 -14.05 -17.32
C ALA A 579 33.97 -14.96 -16.11
N THR A 580 32.92 -15.66 -15.67
CA THR A 580 32.93 -16.56 -14.52
C THR A 580 33.11 -18.02 -14.91
N LEU A 581 32.87 -18.39 -16.18
CA LEU A 581 33.07 -19.74 -16.71
C LEU A 581 34.53 -20.11 -16.80
#